data_fc0344ad128068deeea835fc730c39ed
#
_entry.id   fc0344ad128068deeea835fc730c39ed
#
_cell.length_a   1.000
_cell.length_b   1.000
_cell.length_c   1.000
_cell.angle_alpha   90.00
_cell.angle_beta   90.00
_cell.angle_gamma   90.00
#
_symmetry.space_group_name_H-M   'P 1'
#
loop_
_entity.id
_entity.type
_entity.pdbx_description
1 polymer ?
#
loop_
_entity_poly.entity_id
_entity_poly.type
_entity_poly.pdbx_seq_one_letter_code
_entity_poly.pdbx_strand_id
1 'polypeptide(L)'
;MSSNLLNRVFLARLAGTAVFDPNGDPVGKVRDAVATLRSTNQPPRILGLVVEVPLRRRVFVPITRVTSIESGAVVITGLLNMRRFDTRPGEVLVLGEMLDRSITLVESGEAVVVEDMGMEETRTGDWFINRVHIMRRGQGL
;
A
#
# COMPACT_ATOMS: atom_id res chain seq x y z
N MET A 1 17.87 -10.77 17.57
CA MET A 1 17.73 -10.54 17.07
C MET A 1 16.86 -9.81 16.44
N SER A 2 17.08 -9.28 15.80
CA SER A 2 16.29 -8.36 15.02
C SER A 2 15.19 -8.98 14.20
N SER A 3 14.92 -10.22 14.46
CA SER A 3 13.83 -10.90 13.79
C SER A 3 12.48 -10.23 14.03
N ASN A 4 12.41 -9.37 15.05
CA ASN A 4 11.17 -8.65 15.35
C ASN A 4 11.08 -7.30 14.66
N LEU A 5 12.12 -6.93 13.92
CA LEU A 5 12.14 -5.64 13.23
C LEU A 5 11.57 -5.82 11.83
N LEU A 6 10.27 -6.07 11.77
CA LEU A 6 9.57 -6.10 10.49
C LEU A 6 9.32 -4.68 10.02
N ASN A 7 9.43 -4.48 8.73
CA ASN A 7 9.13 -3.19 8.14
C ASN A 7 7.65 -2.89 8.29
N ARG A 8 7.36 -1.67 8.67
CA ARG A 8 5.99 -1.18 8.82
C ARG A 8 5.89 0.16 8.16
N VAL A 9 4.89 0.34 7.32
CA VAL A 9 4.71 1.55 6.54
C VAL A 9 3.26 1.97 6.59
N PHE A 10 3.01 3.25 6.85
CA PHE A 10 1.69 3.82 6.74
C PHE A 10 1.44 4.28 5.31
N LEU A 11 0.32 3.87 4.75
CA LEU A 11 0.05 4.02 3.34
C LEU A 11 -0.15 5.47 2.91
N ALA A 12 -0.70 6.31 3.79
CA ALA A 12 -0.82 7.72 3.47
C ALA A 12 0.53 8.39 3.24
N ARG A 13 1.57 7.95 3.95
CA ARG A 13 2.92 8.49 3.76
C ARG A 13 3.61 7.92 2.54
N LEU A 14 3.16 6.75 2.11
CA LEU A 14 3.75 6.11 0.94
C LEU A 14 3.41 6.86 -0.34
N ALA A 15 2.24 7.48 -0.40
CA ALA A 15 1.82 8.24 -1.56
C ALA A 15 2.79 9.40 -1.83
N GLY A 16 3.23 9.51 -3.07
CA GLY A 16 4.17 10.54 -3.48
C GLY A 16 5.64 10.23 -3.20
N THR A 17 5.92 9.09 -2.56
CA THR A 17 7.29 8.68 -2.27
C THR A 17 8.04 8.39 -3.56
N ALA A 18 9.27 8.84 -3.64
CA ALA A 18 10.11 8.60 -4.82
C ALA A 18 10.49 7.13 -4.94
N VAL A 19 10.51 6.65 -6.17
CA VAL A 19 10.88 5.28 -6.49
C VAL A 19 12.20 5.29 -7.25
N PHE A 20 13.13 4.47 -6.80
CA PHE A 20 14.49 4.41 -7.35
C PHE A 20 14.77 3.04 -7.92
N ASP A 21 15.58 3.01 -8.98
CA ASP A 21 16.08 1.75 -9.53
C ASP A 21 17.30 1.28 -8.74
N PRO A 22 17.88 0.12 -9.09
CA PRO A 22 19.04 -0.40 -8.35
C PRO A 22 20.27 0.51 -8.39
N ASN A 23 20.35 1.38 -9.38
CA ASN A 23 21.48 2.30 -9.49
C ASN A 23 21.28 3.58 -8.70
N GLY A 24 20.11 3.72 -8.05
CA GLY A 24 19.79 4.91 -7.28
C GLY A 24 19.19 6.03 -8.11
N ASP A 25 18.83 5.77 -9.36
CA ASP A 25 18.20 6.78 -10.20
C ASP A 25 16.71 6.82 -9.94
N PRO A 26 16.10 8.02 -9.83
CA PRO A 26 14.67 8.11 -9.63
C PRO A 26 13.94 7.73 -10.92
N VAL A 27 12.93 6.87 -10.79
CA VAL A 27 12.18 6.39 -11.96
C VAL A 27 10.70 6.75 -11.89
N GLY A 28 10.22 7.23 -10.75
CA GLY A 28 8.83 7.60 -10.61
C GLY A 28 8.45 7.88 -9.18
N LYS A 29 7.13 7.93 -8.95
CA LYS A 29 6.58 8.16 -7.62
C LYS A 29 5.45 7.17 -7.34
N VAL A 30 5.33 6.75 -6.10
CA VAL A 30 4.22 5.88 -5.71
C VAL A 30 2.93 6.70 -5.75
N ARG A 31 1.90 6.13 -6.37
CA ARG A 31 0.57 6.75 -6.41
C ARG A 31 -0.44 5.97 -5.59
N ASP A 32 -0.29 4.66 -5.50
CA ASP A 32 -1.21 3.83 -4.74
C ASP A 32 -0.60 2.48 -4.47
N ALA A 33 -1.26 1.68 -3.67
CA ALA A 33 -0.94 0.29 -3.47
C ALA A 33 -2.14 -0.56 -3.89
N VAL A 34 -1.88 -1.72 -4.47
CA VAL A 34 -2.91 -2.66 -4.89
C VAL A 34 -2.95 -3.77 -3.88
N ALA A 35 -4.14 -4.03 -3.35
CA ALA A 35 -4.34 -5.11 -2.40
C ALA A 35 -5.43 -6.05 -2.89
N THR A 36 -5.38 -7.29 -2.48
CA THR A 36 -6.46 -8.23 -2.71
C THR A 36 -7.22 -8.40 -1.41
N LEU A 37 -8.56 -8.28 -1.52
CA LEU A 37 -9.43 -8.57 -0.39
C LEU A 37 -9.59 -10.06 -0.31
N ARG A 38 -9.21 -10.61 0.83
CA ARG A 38 -9.31 -12.04 1.05
C ARG A 38 -10.61 -12.35 1.77
N SER A 39 -10.89 -13.64 1.91
CA SER A 39 -12.06 -14.04 2.66
C SER A 39 -11.96 -13.53 4.09
N THR A 40 -13.10 -13.53 4.78
CA THR A 40 -13.18 -13.07 6.16
C THR A 40 -12.09 -13.71 7.02
N ASN A 41 -11.59 -12.96 7.97
CA ASN A 41 -10.57 -13.37 8.93
C ASN A 41 -9.14 -13.34 8.43
N GLN A 42 -8.91 -12.87 7.21
CA GLN A 42 -7.55 -12.69 6.72
C GLN A 42 -7.33 -11.24 6.32
N PRO A 43 -6.17 -10.68 6.69
CA PRO A 43 -5.87 -9.31 6.31
C PRO A 43 -5.68 -9.19 4.79
N PRO A 44 -5.99 -8.04 4.20
CA PRO A 44 -5.71 -7.82 2.79
C PRO A 44 -4.21 -7.93 2.52
N ARG A 45 -3.87 -8.57 1.42
CA ARG A 45 -2.49 -8.74 1.00
C ARG A 45 -2.13 -7.70 -0.05
N ILE A 46 -0.98 -7.08 0.10
CA ILE A 46 -0.48 -6.13 -0.89
C ILE A 46 0.11 -6.92 -2.06
N LEU A 47 -0.39 -6.65 -3.25
CA LEU A 47 0.07 -7.30 -4.46
C LEU A 47 1.19 -6.51 -5.13
N GLY A 48 1.18 -5.20 -4.99
CA GLY A 48 2.17 -4.34 -5.60
C GLY A 48 1.83 -2.88 -5.44
N LEU A 49 2.58 -2.05 -6.13
CA LEU A 49 2.44 -0.60 -6.07
C LEU A 49 2.08 -0.07 -7.45
N VAL A 50 1.30 0.99 -7.47
CA VAL A 50 1.08 1.78 -8.68
C VAL A 50 2.10 2.90 -8.66
N VAL A 51 2.96 2.92 -9.66
CA VAL A 51 4.04 3.90 -9.77
C VAL A 51 3.78 4.76 -11.00
N GLU A 52 3.79 6.06 -10.80
CA GLU A 52 3.69 6.99 -11.92
C GLU A 52 5.09 7.30 -12.42
N VAL A 53 5.32 6.98 -13.69
CA VAL A 53 6.58 7.22 -14.39
C VAL A 53 6.40 8.41 -15.33
N PRO A 54 7.47 8.89 -16.00
CA PRO A 54 7.35 10.04 -16.89
C PRO A 54 6.24 9.92 -17.88
N LEU A 55 5.70 11.08 -18.30
CA LEU A 55 4.55 11.22 -19.18
C LEU A 55 3.25 10.76 -18.51
N ARG A 56 3.20 10.82 -17.19
CA ARG A 56 2.02 10.49 -16.39
C ARG A 56 1.51 9.07 -16.62
N ARG A 57 2.38 8.17 -17.02
CA ARG A 57 2.00 6.77 -17.18
C ARG A 57 2.05 6.08 -15.83
N ARG A 58 1.08 5.24 -15.57
CA ARG A 58 1.03 4.45 -14.34
C ARG A 58 1.32 3.00 -14.67
N VAL A 59 2.28 2.44 -13.97
CA VAL A 59 2.68 1.05 -14.15
C VAL A 59 2.46 0.32 -12.84
N PHE A 60 2.22 -0.97 -12.95
CA PHE A 60 2.10 -1.84 -11.78
C PHE A 60 3.46 -2.48 -11.50
N VAL A 61 3.93 -2.28 -10.28
CA VAL A 61 5.17 -2.90 -9.82
C VAL A 61 4.79 -3.98 -8.82
N PRO A 62 4.93 -5.27 -9.19
CA PRO A 62 4.62 -6.34 -8.25
C PRO A 62 5.46 -6.23 -6.98
N ILE A 63 4.89 -6.62 -5.87
CA ILE A 63 5.58 -6.51 -4.58
C ILE A 63 6.88 -7.33 -4.57
N THR A 64 6.95 -8.38 -5.38
CA THR A 64 8.16 -9.20 -5.50
C THR A 64 9.32 -8.45 -6.15
N ARG A 65 9.03 -7.35 -6.83
CA ARG A 65 10.07 -6.51 -7.43
C ARG A 65 10.41 -5.29 -6.59
N VAL A 66 9.78 -5.14 -5.45
CA VAL A 66 10.09 -4.07 -4.51
C VAL A 66 11.16 -4.59 -3.57
N THR A 67 12.33 -3.99 -3.64
CA THR A 67 13.48 -4.41 -2.84
C THR A 67 13.37 -3.88 -1.42
N SER A 68 12.97 -2.62 -1.29
CA SER A 68 12.79 -2.03 0.04
C SER A 68 11.78 -0.90 -0.02
N ILE A 69 11.09 -0.71 1.09
CA ILE A 69 10.18 0.41 1.30
C ILE A 69 10.62 1.07 2.60
N GLU A 70 11.09 2.30 2.46
CA GLU A 70 11.56 3.07 3.60
C GLU A 70 10.91 4.43 3.61
N SER A 71 11.06 5.14 4.69
CA SER A 71 10.56 6.50 4.77
C SER A 71 11.24 7.35 3.71
N GLY A 72 10.48 7.84 2.76
CA GLY A 72 10.98 8.73 1.71
C GLY A 72 11.57 8.04 0.49
N ALA A 73 11.63 6.70 0.45
CA ALA A 73 12.23 6.03 -0.70
C ALA A 73 11.70 4.61 -0.86
N VAL A 74 11.39 4.25 -2.10
CA VAL A 74 11.07 2.88 -2.48
C VAL A 74 12.09 2.47 -3.53
N VAL A 75 12.72 1.32 -3.32
CA VAL A 75 13.70 0.79 -4.27
C VAL A 75 13.10 -0.43 -4.93
N ILE A 76 13.19 -0.47 -6.25
CA ILE A 76 12.67 -1.58 -7.05
C ILE A 76 13.78 -2.19 -7.90
N THR A 77 13.52 -3.37 -8.46
CA THR A 77 14.50 -4.05 -9.30
C THR A 77 14.62 -3.44 -10.70
N GLY A 78 13.79 -2.47 -11.03
CA GLY A 78 13.79 -1.79 -12.32
C GLY A 78 12.41 -1.84 -12.95
N LEU A 79 12.24 -1.12 -14.05
CA LEU A 79 10.96 -1.01 -14.73
C LEU A 79 10.84 -1.91 -15.96
N LEU A 80 11.85 -2.72 -16.23
CA LEU A 80 11.83 -3.56 -17.42
C LEU A 80 10.66 -4.53 -17.36
N ASN A 81 9.89 -4.57 -18.43
CA ASN A 81 8.71 -5.45 -18.58
C ASN A 81 7.59 -5.13 -17.58
N MET A 82 7.53 -3.92 -17.08
CA MET A 82 6.42 -3.52 -16.25
C MET A 82 5.18 -3.29 -17.11
N ARG A 83 4.08 -3.90 -16.70
CA ARG A 83 2.83 -3.70 -17.41
C ARG A 83 2.17 -2.39 -17.00
N ARG A 84 1.40 -1.82 -17.91
CA ARG A 84 0.54 -0.70 -17.57
C ARG A 84 -0.41 -1.12 -16.47
N PHE A 85 -0.65 -0.22 -15.52
CA PHE A 85 -1.57 -0.51 -14.45
C PHE A 85 -3.00 -0.62 -14.98
N ASP A 86 -3.68 -1.68 -14.59
CA ASP A 86 -5.08 -1.90 -14.89
C ASP A 86 -5.65 -2.73 -13.76
N THR A 87 -6.79 -2.30 -13.22
CA THR A 87 -7.42 -2.98 -12.09
C THR A 87 -8.00 -4.31 -12.53
N ARG A 88 -7.74 -5.37 -11.77
CA ARG A 88 -8.30 -6.69 -12.03
C ARG A 88 -9.37 -7.02 -11.00
N PRO A 89 -10.28 -7.97 -11.31
CA PRO A 89 -11.28 -8.39 -10.33
C PRO A 89 -10.64 -8.85 -9.03
N GLY A 90 -11.23 -8.45 -7.91
CA GLY A 90 -10.71 -8.80 -6.60
C GLY A 90 -9.58 -7.94 -6.10
N GLU A 91 -9.12 -6.99 -6.89
CA GLU A 91 -8.08 -6.04 -6.50
C GLU A 91 -8.69 -4.71 -6.14
N VAL A 92 -8.12 -4.04 -5.15
CA VAL A 92 -8.55 -2.70 -4.74
C VAL A 92 -7.35 -1.78 -4.64
N LEU A 93 -7.61 -0.51 -4.95
CA LEU A 93 -6.63 0.55 -4.73
C LEU A 93 -6.78 1.04 -3.30
N VAL A 94 -5.71 0.90 -2.52
CA VAL A 94 -5.81 1.19 -1.08
C VAL A 94 -6.06 2.67 -0.83
N LEU A 95 -5.28 3.54 -1.46
CA LEU A 95 -5.44 4.97 -1.24
C LEU A 95 -6.69 5.50 -1.94
N GLY A 96 -6.94 5.07 -3.17
CA GLY A 96 -8.06 5.57 -3.94
C GLY A 96 -9.41 5.04 -3.51
N GLU A 97 -9.45 3.84 -2.97
CA GLU A 97 -10.73 3.18 -2.69
C GLU A 97 -11.00 2.90 -1.22
N MET A 98 -9.99 2.92 -0.36
CA MET A 98 -10.16 2.55 1.05
C MET A 98 -10.00 3.73 2.01
N LEU A 99 -9.10 4.66 1.72
CA LEU A 99 -8.93 5.82 2.60
C LEU A 99 -10.12 6.76 2.47
N ASP A 100 -10.44 7.43 3.57
CA ASP A 100 -11.55 8.38 3.67
C ASP A 100 -12.92 7.74 3.44
N ARG A 101 -12.98 6.42 3.42
CA ARG A 101 -14.24 5.71 3.29
C ARG A 101 -14.85 5.43 4.65
N SER A 102 -16.17 5.43 4.68
CA SER A 102 -16.91 5.05 5.87
C SER A 102 -17.03 3.53 5.92
N ILE A 103 -16.70 2.97 7.06
CA ILE A 103 -16.87 1.53 7.28
C ILE A 103 -17.63 1.32 8.57
N THR A 104 -18.18 0.13 8.73
CA THR A 104 -18.91 -0.23 9.93
C THR A 104 -18.09 -1.25 10.72
N LEU A 105 -17.82 -0.95 11.98
CA LEU A 105 -17.12 -1.87 12.86
C LEU A 105 -18.00 -3.09 13.14
N VAL A 106 -17.45 -4.26 13.00
CA VAL A 106 -18.19 -5.50 13.17
C VAL A 106 -18.69 -5.66 14.60
N GLU A 107 -17.86 -5.33 15.56
CA GLU A 107 -18.19 -5.56 16.97
C GLU A 107 -19.26 -4.59 17.49
N SER A 108 -19.15 -3.31 17.14
CA SER A 108 -20.05 -2.29 17.71
C SER A 108 -21.14 -1.83 16.78
N GLY A 109 -21.03 -2.11 15.50
CA GLY A 109 -21.93 -1.56 14.49
C GLY A 109 -21.71 -0.08 14.21
N GLU A 110 -20.66 0.49 14.77
CA GLU A 110 -20.39 1.92 14.68
C GLU A 110 -19.81 2.28 13.31
N ALA A 111 -20.28 3.37 12.71
CA ALA A 111 -19.74 3.87 11.46
C ALA A 111 -18.53 4.75 11.76
N VAL A 112 -17.42 4.46 11.09
CA VAL A 112 -16.17 5.19 11.25
C VAL A 112 -15.57 5.48 9.89
N VAL A 113 -14.63 6.43 9.84
CA VAL A 113 -13.92 6.78 8.61
C VAL A 113 -12.51 6.24 8.70
N VAL A 114 -12.05 5.63 7.63
CA VAL A 114 -10.67 5.13 7.54
C VAL A 114 -9.74 6.30 7.29
N GLU A 115 -8.89 6.60 8.27
CA GLU A 115 -7.98 7.74 8.19
C GLU A 115 -6.65 7.34 7.58
N ASP A 116 -6.15 6.17 7.93
CA ASP A 116 -4.91 5.65 7.38
C ASP A 116 -4.87 4.15 7.58
N MET A 117 -3.95 3.50 6.89
CA MET A 117 -3.71 2.08 7.03
C MET A 117 -2.23 1.82 7.12
N GLY A 118 -1.88 0.84 7.93
CA GLY A 118 -0.51 0.38 8.02
C GLY A 118 -0.35 -0.97 7.37
N MET A 119 0.72 -1.15 6.63
CA MET A 119 1.09 -2.45 6.11
C MET A 119 2.39 -2.90 6.74
N GLU A 120 2.53 -4.19 6.87
CA GLU A 120 3.66 -4.78 7.56
C GLU A 120 4.18 -5.97 6.78
N GLU A 121 5.51 -6.07 6.72
CA GLU A 121 6.17 -7.14 6.01
C GLU A 121 6.33 -8.34 6.92
N THR A 122 6.01 -9.52 6.40
CA THR A 122 6.22 -10.79 7.10
C THR A 122 7.61 -11.32 6.84
N ARG A 123 7.99 -12.37 7.56
CA ARG A 123 9.28 -13.01 7.38
C ARG A 123 9.48 -13.60 5.99
N THR A 124 8.40 -13.91 5.30
CA THR A 124 8.45 -14.47 3.96
C THR A 124 8.48 -13.39 2.88
N GLY A 125 8.49 -12.12 3.28
CA GLY A 125 8.54 -11.02 2.32
C GLY A 125 7.18 -10.58 1.81
N ASP A 126 6.11 -11.12 2.36
CA ASP A 126 4.76 -10.69 2.02
C ASP A 126 4.37 -9.46 2.82
N TRP A 127 3.57 -8.60 2.21
CA TRP A 127 3.07 -7.40 2.87
C TRP A 127 1.56 -7.52 3.05
N PHE A 128 1.10 -7.23 4.25
CA PHE A 128 -0.33 -7.27 4.59
C PHE A 128 -0.75 -5.98 5.25
N ILE A 129 -1.99 -5.58 5.01
CA ILE A 129 -2.59 -4.48 5.75
C ILE A 129 -3.06 -5.06 7.08
N ASN A 130 -2.39 -4.69 8.16
CA ASN A 130 -2.71 -5.23 9.47
C ASN A 130 -3.08 -4.17 10.51
N ARG A 131 -3.12 -2.91 10.10
CA ARG A 131 -3.55 -1.82 10.96
C ARG A 131 -4.44 -0.88 10.18
N VAL A 132 -5.51 -0.44 10.82
CA VAL A 132 -6.42 0.54 10.25
C VAL A 132 -6.61 1.61 11.30
N HIS A 133 -6.26 2.83 10.94
CA HIS A 133 -6.52 3.99 11.79
C HIS A 133 -7.85 4.58 11.39
N ILE A 134 -8.71 4.74 12.36
CA ILE A 134 -10.07 5.22 12.10
C ILE A 134 -10.31 6.51 12.85
N MET A 135 -11.25 7.30 12.32
CA MET A 135 -11.78 8.48 13.00
C MET A 135 -13.25 8.23 13.23
N ARG A 136 -13.67 8.41 14.47
CA ARG A 136 -15.07 8.22 14.85
C ARG A 136 -15.86 9.48 14.56
N ARG A 137 -17.03 9.30 13.99
CA ARG A 137 -17.91 10.42 13.72
C ARG A 137 -18.42 10.99 15.02
N GLY A 138 -18.60 12.30 15.04
CA GLY A 138 -19.18 12.97 16.19
C GLY A 138 -18.20 13.23 17.31
N GLN A 139 -16.97 12.81 17.19
CA GLN A 139 -15.95 13.13 18.16
C GLN A 139 -15.14 14.33 17.69
N GLY A 140 -14.72 15.13 18.63
CA GLY A 140 -13.94 16.30 18.29
C GLY A 140 -14.76 17.54 17.96
N LEU A 141 -16.01 17.50 18.29
CA LEU A 141 -16.86 18.68 18.14
C LEU A 141 -16.60 19.67 19.25
#